data_1475694d0ffea193d8ccba9edc6c79e0
#
_entry.id   1475694d0ffea193d8ccba9edc6c79e0
#
_cell.length_a   1.000
_cell.length_b   1.000
_cell.length_c   1.000
_cell.angle_alpha   90.00
_cell.angle_beta   90.00
_cell.angle_gamma   90.00
#
_symmetry.space_group_name_H-M   'P 1'
#
loop_
_entity.id
_entity.type
_entity.pdbx_description
1 polymer ?
#
loop_
_entity_poly.entity_id
_entity_poly.type
_entity_poly.pdbx_seq_one_letter_code
_entity_poly.pdbx_strand_id
1 'polypeptide(L)'
;MSQISLKSTKYRIYNELFLSKNDINLHICKDNLQKQKFICIFARLNFLFAMIIDNKVILDDFVQKHAKAVKPLNKWVEEVTKANWQRHNDLKGCFPTADYIGNGRYVFNIGGNNFRIIAVVVFIAGIMSLRFVGTHAQYDKIKDCSVI
;
A
#
# COMPACT_ATOMS: atom_id res chain seq x y z
N MET A 1 -4.34 13.82 17.67
CA MET A 1 -2.95 13.30 17.60
C MET A 1 -2.60 13.06 16.13
N SER A 2 -1.60 13.75 15.64
CA SER A 2 -1.35 13.90 14.21
C SER A 2 -0.77 12.63 13.56
N GLN A 3 -1.17 12.34 12.33
CA GLN A 3 -0.66 11.24 11.50
C GLN A 3 0.87 11.29 11.29
N ILE A 4 1.50 12.43 11.52
CA ILE A 4 2.95 12.64 11.46
C ILE A 4 3.68 11.85 12.56
N SER A 5 3.10 11.72 13.74
CA SER A 5 3.69 10.97 14.87
C SER A 5 3.73 9.47 14.61
N LEU A 6 2.70 8.91 13.93
CA LEU A 6 2.64 7.49 13.59
C LEU A 6 3.65 7.11 12.48
N LYS A 7 3.88 8.00 11.50
CA LYS A 7 4.90 7.79 10.44
C LYS A 7 6.31 7.75 11.04
N SER A 8 6.63 8.66 11.95
CA SER A 8 7.92 8.70 12.66
C SER A 8 8.17 7.43 13.47
N THR A 9 7.15 6.93 14.16
CA THR A 9 7.24 5.73 14.97
C THR A 9 7.43 4.46 14.11
N LYS A 10 6.73 4.35 12.98
CA LYS A 10 6.86 3.20 12.06
C LYS A 10 8.24 3.17 11.40
N TYR A 11 8.78 4.32 10.99
CA TYR A 11 10.13 4.44 10.41
C TYR A 11 11.22 4.12 11.44
N ARG A 12 11.02 4.55 12.68
CA ARG A 12 11.93 4.28 13.80
C ARG A 12 11.96 2.79 14.16
N ILE A 13 10.78 2.17 14.28
CA ILE A 13 10.65 0.72 14.54
C ILE A 13 11.25 -0.09 13.38
N TYR A 14 11.07 0.35 12.12
CA TYR A 14 11.67 -0.30 10.95
C TYR A 14 13.20 -0.27 11.02
N ASN A 15 13.80 0.87 11.34
CA ASN A 15 15.25 0.97 11.46
C ASN A 15 15.82 0.16 12.63
N GLU A 16 15.14 0.15 13.78
CA GLU A 16 15.55 -0.65 14.93
C GLU A 16 15.46 -2.16 14.65
N LEU A 17 14.41 -2.61 13.94
CA LEU A 17 14.23 -4.02 13.56
C LEU A 17 15.16 -4.44 12.41
N PHE A 18 15.48 -3.55 11.47
CA PHE A 18 16.38 -3.85 10.36
C PHE A 18 17.83 -3.96 10.82
N LEU A 19 18.26 -3.14 11.77
CA LEU A 19 19.59 -3.23 12.37
C LEU A 19 19.76 -4.48 13.24
N SER A 20 18.66 -4.95 13.88
CA SER A 20 18.64 -6.19 14.68
C SER A 20 18.66 -7.47 13.83
N LYS A 21 18.28 -7.43 12.54
CA LYS A 21 18.27 -8.61 11.66
C LYS A 21 19.66 -9.15 11.31
N ASN A 22 20.69 -8.33 11.40
CA ASN A 22 22.05 -8.78 11.10
C ASN A 22 22.71 -9.55 12.24
N ASP A 23 22.11 -9.56 13.43
CA ASP A 23 22.65 -10.25 14.62
C ASP A 23 21.88 -11.50 15.04
N ILE A 24 20.81 -11.86 14.33
CA ILE A 24 20.05 -13.07 14.65
C ILE A 24 20.71 -14.28 13.98
N ASN A 25 21.72 -14.78 14.63
CA ASN A 25 22.21 -16.14 14.45
C ASN A 25 21.11 -17.11 14.87
N LEU A 26 20.49 -17.77 13.88
CA LEU A 26 19.32 -18.62 14.03
C LEU A 26 19.69 -19.91 14.78
N HIS A 27 19.80 -19.83 16.12
CA HIS A 27 19.85 -21.01 16.94
C HIS A 27 18.44 -21.60 17.02
N ILE A 28 18.26 -22.75 16.38
CA ILE A 28 17.00 -23.51 16.35
C ILE A 28 16.64 -23.91 17.78
N CYS A 29 15.70 -23.17 18.37
CA CYS A 29 15.14 -23.51 19.68
C CYS A 29 14.11 -24.64 19.57
N LYS A 30 14.31 -25.69 20.36
CA LYS A 30 13.53 -26.93 20.34
C LYS A 30 12.20 -26.90 21.12
N ASP A 31 11.75 -25.75 21.64
CA ASP A 31 10.61 -25.71 22.56
C ASP A 31 9.35 -25.07 21.92
N ASN A 32 8.23 -25.79 22.09
CA ASN A 32 6.90 -25.41 21.56
C ASN A 32 6.38 -24.03 22.04
N LEU A 33 6.77 -23.61 23.25
CA LEU A 33 6.35 -22.30 23.80
C LEU A 33 6.98 -21.11 23.07
N GLN A 34 8.18 -21.27 22.55
CA GLN A 34 8.88 -20.24 21.79
C GLN A 34 8.36 -20.15 20.36
N LYS A 35 7.92 -21.25 19.75
CA LYS A 35 7.21 -21.23 18.46
C LYS A 35 5.95 -20.38 18.52
N GLN A 36 5.19 -20.46 19.61
CA GLN A 36 3.95 -19.68 19.78
C GLN A 36 4.22 -18.18 19.95
N LYS A 37 5.29 -17.81 20.65
CA LYS A 37 5.76 -16.42 20.75
C LYS A 37 6.25 -15.89 19.39
N PHE A 38 6.99 -16.68 18.61
CA PHE A 38 7.43 -16.35 17.28
C PHE A 38 6.25 -16.15 16.31
N ILE A 39 5.25 -17.01 16.35
CA ILE A 39 4.03 -16.89 15.53
C ILE A 39 3.27 -15.62 15.90
N CYS A 40 3.15 -15.27 17.17
CA CYS A 40 2.53 -14.02 17.61
C CYS A 40 3.33 -12.77 17.21
N ILE A 41 4.66 -12.84 17.22
CA ILE A 41 5.53 -11.75 16.76
C ILE A 41 5.46 -11.63 15.25
N PHE A 42 5.45 -12.74 14.50
CA PHE A 42 5.26 -12.74 13.03
C PHE A 42 3.86 -12.24 12.61
N ALA A 43 2.81 -12.62 13.32
CA ALA A 43 1.47 -12.11 13.07
C ALA A 43 1.36 -10.61 13.37
N ARG A 44 2.00 -10.12 14.42
CA ARG A 44 2.11 -8.68 14.73
C ARG A 44 2.99 -7.93 13.71
N LEU A 45 4.06 -8.55 13.23
CA LEU A 45 4.91 -8.00 12.17
C LEU A 45 4.15 -7.93 10.84
N ASN A 46 3.35 -8.92 10.46
CA ASN A 46 2.52 -8.87 9.26
C ASN A 46 1.49 -7.73 9.30
N PHE A 47 0.93 -7.40 10.47
CA PHE A 47 0.07 -6.22 10.64
C PHE A 47 0.84 -4.90 10.53
N LEU A 48 2.13 -4.88 10.87
CA LEU A 48 3.02 -3.72 10.70
C LEU A 48 3.41 -3.47 9.24
N PHE A 49 3.24 -4.46 8.35
CA PHE A 49 3.61 -4.38 6.93
C PHE A 49 2.41 -4.11 5.99
N ALA A 50 1.21 -3.89 6.53
CA ALA A 50 0.06 -3.49 5.72
C ALA A 50 0.38 -2.21 4.92
N MET A 51 -0.11 -2.13 3.68
CA MET A 51 0.11 -0.98 2.81
C MET A 51 -0.49 0.29 3.40
N ILE A 52 0.28 1.36 3.38
CA ILE A 52 -0.17 2.69 3.82
C ILE A 52 -0.47 3.52 2.58
N ILE A 53 -1.70 4.03 2.48
CA ILE A 53 -2.07 4.98 1.44
C ILE A 53 -1.66 6.38 1.89
N ASP A 54 -0.71 6.97 1.16
CA ASP A 54 -0.26 8.35 1.34
C ASP A 54 -1.00 9.27 0.36
N ASN A 55 -1.10 10.56 0.72
CA ASN A 55 -1.81 11.59 -0.06
C ASN A 55 -3.30 11.27 -0.31
N LYS A 56 -3.98 10.69 0.70
CA LYS A 56 -5.38 10.28 0.62
C LYS A 56 -6.35 11.47 0.36
N VAL A 57 -5.90 12.68 0.64
CA VAL A 57 -6.70 13.91 0.45
C VAL A 57 -7.27 14.01 -0.98
N ILE A 58 -6.49 13.66 -2.01
CA ILE A 58 -6.97 13.73 -3.40
C ILE A 58 -8.12 12.74 -3.69
N LEU A 59 -8.17 11.63 -2.97
CA LEU A 59 -9.25 10.66 -3.05
C LEU A 59 -10.50 11.20 -2.34
N ASP A 60 -10.33 11.77 -1.14
CA ASP A 60 -11.41 12.33 -0.35
C ASP A 60 -12.06 13.52 -1.10
N ASP A 61 -11.27 14.41 -1.71
CA ASP A 61 -11.75 15.52 -2.56
C ASP A 61 -12.51 15.04 -3.79
N PHE A 62 -12.04 13.95 -4.41
CA PHE A 62 -12.71 13.38 -5.58
C PHE A 62 -14.06 12.77 -5.24
N VAL A 63 -14.15 12.04 -4.13
CA VAL A 63 -15.37 11.38 -3.66
C VAL A 63 -16.48 12.41 -3.34
N GLN A 64 -16.13 13.57 -2.77
CA GLN A 64 -17.09 14.64 -2.52
C GLN A 64 -17.82 15.13 -3.77
N LYS A 65 -17.12 15.11 -4.92
CA LYS A 65 -17.65 15.58 -6.22
C LYS A 65 -18.31 14.45 -7.03
N HIS A 66 -18.01 13.18 -6.72
CA HIS A 66 -18.42 12.02 -7.50
C HIS A 66 -19.03 10.93 -6.63
N ALA A 67 -20.31 11.08 -6.25
CA ALA A 67 -21.01 10.14 -5.38
C ALA A 67 -20.97 8.68 -5.86
N LYS A 68 -20.99 8.45 -7.19
CA LYS A 68 -20.89 7.09 -7.77
C LYS A 68 -19.53 6.43 -7.55
N ALA A 69 -18.49 7.21 -7.24
CA ALA A 69 -17.15 6.72 -6.97
C ALA A 69 -16.95 6.21 -5.53
N VAL A 70 -17.82 6.59 -4.60
CA VAL A 70 -17.69 6.27 -3.15
C VAL A 70 -17.52 4.78 -2.91
N LYS A 71 -18.47 3.98 -3.38
CA LYS A 71 -18.46 2.52 -3.17
C LYS A 71 -17.23 1.83 -3.75
N PRO A 72 -16.91 2.01 -5.05
CA PRO A 72 -15.77 1.31 -5.65
C PRO A 72 -14.41 1.81 -5.10
N LEU A 73 -14.28 3.08 -4.76
CA LEU A 73 -13.05 3.61 -4.16
C LEU A 73 -12.86 3.12 -2.72
N ASN A 74 -13.91 3.08 -1.90
CA ASN A 74 -13.83 2.52 -0.56
C ASN A 74 -13.43 1.04 -0.57
N LYS A 75 -13.99 0.25 -1.49
CA LYS A 75 -13.60 -1.15 -1.67
C LYS A 75 -12.11 -1.26 -2.02
N TRP A 76 -11.62 -0.45 -2.95
CA TRP A 76 -10.21 -0.42 -3.33
C TRP A 76 -9.31 -0.02 -2.15
N VAL A 77 -9.69 1.01 -1.38
CA VAL A 77 -8.96 1.42 -0.17
C VAL A 77 -8.87 0.28 0.83
N GLU A 78 -9.98 -0.43 1.06
CA GLU A 78 -10.03 -1.56 1.98
C GLU A 78 -9.10 -2.70 1.52
N GLU A 79 -9.10 -3.05 0.25
CA GLU A 79 -8.22 -4.08 -0.31
C GLU A 79 -6.75 -3.69 -0.19
N VAL A 80 -6.39 -2.44 -0.52
CA VAL A 80 -5.02 -1.94 -0.39
C VAL A 80 -4.55 -1.92 1.06
N THR A 81 -5.38 -1.42 1.98
CA THR A 81 -4.98 -1.30 3.39
C THR A 81 -4.84 -2.64 4.12
N LYS A 82 -5.50 -3.69 3.61
CA LYS A 82 -5.34 -5.06 4.11
C LYS A 82 -4.15 -5.79 3.47
N ALA A 83 -3.64 -5.28 2.35
CA ALA A 83 -2.60 -5.94 1.58
C ALA A 83 -1.22 -5.83 2.25
N ASN A 84 -0.40 -6.84 2.01
CA ASN A 84 1.00 -6.89 2.40
C ASN A 84 1.85 -7.30 1.18
N TRP A 85 1.88 -6.42 0.17
CA TRP A 85 2.63 -6.69 -1.05
C TRP A 85 4.12 -6.42 -0.86
N GLN A 86 4.93 -7.40 -1.22
CA GLN A 86 6.38 -7.30 -1.19
C GLN A 86 6.98 -7.04 -2.58
N ARG A 87 6.19 -7.30 -3.64
CA ARG A 87 6.65 -7.23 -5.03
C ARG A 87 5.49 -7.04 -6.00
N HIS A 88 5.83 -6.74 -7.27
CA HIS A 88 4.89 -6.54 -8.37
C HIS A 88 3.84 -7.66 -8.49
N ASN A 89 4.27 -8.92 -8.41
CA ASN A 89 3.36 -10.06 -8.60
C ASN A 89 2.28 -10.15 -7.52
N ASP A 90 2.59 -9.74 -6.30
CA ASP A 90 1.62 -9.74 -5.19
C ASP A 90 0.51 -8.71 -5.46
N LEU A 91 0.87 -7.51 -5.93
CA LEU A 91 -0.07 -6.48 -6.36
C LEU A 91 -0.92 -6.95 -7.54
N LYS A 92 -0.28 -7.54 -8.57
CA LYS A 92 -0.99 -8.06 -9.75
C LYS A 92 -1.92 -9.23 -9.41
N GLY A 93 -1.61 -10.01 -8.38
CA GLY A 93 -2.51 -11.06 -7.85
C GLY A 93 -3.82 -10.48 -7.29
N CYS A 94 -3.77 -9.33 -6.61
CA CYS A 94 -4.94 -8.65 -6.09
C CYS A 94 -5.65 -7.78 -7.15
N PHE A 95 -4.86 -7.11 -7.99
CA PHE A 95 -5.34 -6.22 -9.05
C PHE A 95 -4.79 -6.62 -10.42
N PRO A 96 -5.33 -7.69 -11.04
CA PRO A 96 -4.85 -8.20 -12.33
C PRO A 96 -4.90 -7.16 -13.46
N THR A 97 -5.87 -6.24 -13.40
CA THR A 97 -6.08 -5.17 -14.39
C THR A 97 -5.30 -3.90 -14.12
N ALA A 98 -4.48 -3.86 -13.05
CA ALA A 98 -3.62 -2.73 -12.80
C ALA A 98 -2.45 -2.71 -13.79
N ASP A 99 -2.17 -1.56 -14.40
CA ASP A 99 -1.10 -1.40 -15.37
C ASP A 99 0.14 -0.77 -14.73
N TYR A 100 1.30 -1.37 -14.96
CA TYR A 100 2.58 -0.78 -14.57
C TYR A 100 3.09 0.15 -15.65
N ILE A 101 3.31 1.42 -15.33
CA ILE A 101 3.71 2.46 -16.29
C ILE A 101 5.12 3.02 -16.07
N GLY A 102 5.95 2.28 -15.32
CA GLY A 102 7.33 2.66 -15.01
C GLY A 102 7.49 3.45 -13.71
N ASN A 103 8.72 3.58 -13.25
CA ASN A 103 9.09 4.36 -12.06
C ASN A 103 8.27 4.06 -10.79
N GLY A 104 7.91 2.78 -10.57
CA GLY A 104 7.07 2.35 -9.45
C GLY A 104 5.61 2.77 -9.54
N ARG A 105 5.14 3.28 -10.68
CA ARG A 105 3.77 3.77 -10.88
C ARG A 105 2.85 2.70 -11.43
N TYR A 106 1.65 2.68 -10.88
CA TYR A 106 0.57 1.77 -11.29
C TYR A 106 -0.69 2.57 -11.57
N VAL A 107 -1.41 2.16 -12.60
CA VAL A 107 -2.74 2.67 -12.93
C VAL A 107 -3.76 1.61 -12.54
N PHE A 108 -4.71 1.96 -11.68
CA PHE A 108 -5.78 1.08 -11.25
C PHE A 108 -7.08 1.45 -11.93
N ASN A 109 -7.76 0.45 -12.47
CA ASN A 109 -9.09 0.56 -13.06
C ASN A 109 -10.15 0.34 -11.97
N ILE A 110 -10.99 1.33 -11.71
CA ILE A 110 -11.93 1.32 -10.59
C ILE A 110 -13.37 1.43 -11.11
N GLY A 111 -14.28 0.68 -10.48
CA GLY A 111 -15.71 0.77 -10.76
C GLY A 111 -16.09 0.39 -12.20
N GLY A 112 -15.58 -0.76 -12.70
CA GLY A 112 -15.86 -1.21 -14.05
C GLY A 112 -15.29 -0.27 -15.12
N ASN A 113 -14.09 0.25 -14.88
CA ASN A 113 -13.39 1.13 -15.81
C ASN A 113 -13.86 2.62 -15.84
N ASN A 114 -14.75 3.01 -14.92
CA ASN A 114 -15.28 4.38 -14.87
C ASN A 114 -14.27 5.38 -14.30
N PHE A 115 -13.41 4.91 -13.39
CA PHE A 115 -12.45 5.74 -12.67
C PHE A 115 -11.05 5.18 -12.80
N ARG A 116 -10.06 6.07 -12.64
CA ARG A 116 -8.63 5.75 -12.65
C ARG A 116 -7.94 6.30 -11.41
N ILE A 117 -7.04 5.50 -10.87
CA ILE A 117 -6.08 5.94 -9.85
C ILE A 117 -4.69 5.74 -10.40
N ILE A 118 -3.82 6.75 -10.29
CA ILE A 118 -2.38 6.59 -10.48
C ILE A 118 -1.73 6.67 -9.09
N ALA A 119 -0.93 5.68 -8.75
CA ALA A 119 -0.20 5.64 -7.49
C ALA A 119 1.24 5.16 -7.68
N VAL A 120 2.16 5.72 -6.91
CA VAL A 120 3.53 5.21 -6.76
C VAL A 120 3.55 4.19 -5.64
N VAL A 121 4.02 2.98 -5.92
CA VAL A 121 4.10 1.90 -4.94
C VAL A 121 5.56 1.64 -4.58
N VAL A 122 5.87 1.76 -3.30
CA VAL A 122 7.18 1.45 -2.73
C VAL A 122 7.03 0.22 -1.84
N PHE A 123 7.21 -0.97 -2.43
CA PHE A 123 6.98 -2.25 -1.76
C PHE A 123 7.80 -2.40 -0.49
N ILE A 124 9.09 -2.08 -0.52
CA ILE A 124 9.99 -2.20 0.65
C ILE A 124 9.53 -1.34 1.84
N ALA A 125 8.86 -0.21 1.57
CA ALA A 125 8.34 0.67 2.61
C ALA A 125 6.87 0.37 2.97
N GLY A 126 6.18 -0.46 2.19
CA GLY A 126 4.74 -0.70 2.32
C GLY A 126 3.92 0.58 2.12
N ILE A 127 4.34 1.46 1.20
CA ILE A 127 3.70 2.76 0.96
C ILE A 127 3.17 2.80 -0.46
N MET A 128 1.93 3.28 -0.59
CA MET A 128 1.29 3.65 -1.85
C MET A 128 0.94 5.14 -1.81
N SER A 129 1.66 5.95 -2.59
CA SER A 129 1.43 7.39 -2.67
C SER A 129 0.53 7.71 -3.86
N LEU A 130 -0.66 8.23 -3.59
CA LEU A 130 -1.60 8.63 -4.64
C LEU A 130 -1.08 9.86 -5.39
N ARG A 131 -1.16 9.81 -6.71
CA ARG A 131 -0.74 10.90 -7.61
C ARG A 131 -1.92 11.49 -8.36
N PHE A 132 -2.89 10.66 -8.73
CA PHE A 132 -4.07 11.07 -9.47
C PHE A 132 -5.26 10.19 -9.08
N VAL A 133 -6.43 10.81 -8.98
CA VAL A 133 -7.73 10.15 -8.90
C VAL A 133 -8.67 10.91 -9.83
N GLY A 134 -9.31 10.23 -10.78
CA GLY A 134 -10.16 10.88 -11.75
C GLY A 134 -11.10 9.93 -12.49
N THR A 135 -11.95 10.50 -13.33
CA THR A 135 -12.73 9.74 -14.31
C THR A 135 -11.83 9.26 -15.44
N HIS A 136 -12.28 8.26 -16.20
CA HIS A 136 -11.56 7.80 -17.40
C HIS A 136 -11.26 8.97 -18.35
N ALA A 137 -12.25 9.82 -18.63
CA ALA A 137 -12.07 10.98 -19.51
C ALA A 137 -11.08 12.03 -18.99
N GLN A 138 -10.90 12.14 -17.67
CA GLN A 138 -9.85 12.99 -17.09
C GLN A 138 -8.47 12.35 -17.22
N TYR A 139 -8.39 11.03 -17.03
CA TYR A 139 -7.16 10.28 -17.22
C TYR A 139 -6.65 10.36 -18.68
N ASP A 140 -7.54 10.25 -19.67
CA ASP A 140 -7.20 10.31 -21.09
C ASP A 140 -6.59 11.66 -21.53
N LYS A 141 -6.78 12.72 -20.74
CA LYS A 141 -6.19 14.05 -20.98
C LYS A 141 -4.77 14.19 -20.43
N ILE A 142 -4.29 13.21 -19.65
CA ILE A 142 -2.94 13.23 -19.11
C ILE A 142 -1.96 12.87 -20.22
N LYS A 143 -1.07 13.80 -20.56
CA LYS A 143 -0.08 13.58 -21.63
C LYS A 143 0.98 12.57 -21.25
N ASP A 144 1.41 12.57 -19.99
CA ASP A 144 2.44 11.66 -19.48
C ASP A 144 2.12 11.25 -18.02
N CYS A 145 1.66 10.02 -17.87
CA CYS A 145 1.34 9.45 -16.57
C CYS A 145 2.60 9.05 -15.76
N SER A 146 3.76 8.97 -16.42
CA SER A 146 5.01 8.52 -15.77
C SER A 146 5.68 9.60 -14.92
N VAL A 147 5.26 10.86 -15.07
CA VAL A 147 5.85 12.02 -14.36
C VAL A 147 4.93 12.64 -13.30
N ILE A 148 3.68 12.16 -13.20
CA ILE A 148 2.70 12.64 -12.21
C ILE A 148 3.04 12.17 -10.80
#